data_fa21422d584324688238e02b6f9083a3
#
_entry.id   fa21422d584324688238e02b6f9083a3
#
_cell.length_a   1.000
_cell.length_b   1.000
_cell.length_c   1.000
_cell.angle_alpha   90.00
_cell.angle_beta   90.00
_cell.angle_gamma   90.00
#
_symmetry.space_group_name_H-M   'P 1'
#
loop_
_entity.id
_entity.type
_entity.pdbx_description
1 polymer ?
#
loop_
_entity_poly.entity_id
_entity_poly.type
_entity_poly.pdbx_seq_one_letter_code
_entity_poly.pdbx_strand_id
1 'polypeptide(L)'
;MFYIIEEESKLENLQRLSKLGLYIEVISSNDNYHPKLTSTVAVYIRPLKSKRGFIIPINHDEGLNVSKDRVSQLLLSCKEIYTFDKKELLYHFNIQAAIDISLLYSMTEYDRLQVNDNISTINYYYNKYSNFKNINKLIPLSKLFEKYEKKYQAIEKYIDIEIPDNFDFYNNTATNVFFLLEQSGLGIYYEPFKEMFKPKDPLYSIVDNTVLTSYNLYNVTSRPTNAYNSVNFAAIPKGRDFRSCFYPKGDVFLELDFDGYHLRLLCEQIDYPLSDESAHKQLAKQYFNKQEITDEEYNEAKQINFQAIYGKIPEKYAFLDVFEKIDGFIKHLWSEYETNGRVLAPISNKPFTTKLKDMHPQKLMNYVMQSLETSRNIIIIKDVLRYLKDKKTKLVLYTYDALLFDFYKEDGEETLKKLKEILESGGKYPTKLKYSKDLSL
;
A
#
# COMPACT_ATOMS: atom_id res chain seq x y z
N MET A 1 6.20 -1.24 34.85
CA MET A 1 6.11 -0.01 35.68
C MET A 1 5.64 1.11 34.76
N PHE A 2 4.57 1.79 35.11
CA PHE A 2 3.87 2.82 34.35
C PHE A 2 4.42 4.20 34.66
N TYR A 3 4.77 4.96 33.63
CA TYR A 3 5.24 6.33 33.76
C TYR A 3 4.52 7.25 32.79
N ILE A 4 3.94 8.33 33.30
CA ILE A 4 3.41 9.44 32.52
C ILE A 4 4.47 10.55 32.50
N ILE A 5 4.74 11.11 31.33
CA ILE A 5 5.59 12.27 31.17
C ILE A 5 4.71 13.46 30.81
N GLU A 6 4.46 14.33 31.76
CA GLU A 6 3.61 15.52 31.68
C GLU A 6 4.41 16.82 31.68
N GLU A 7 5.73 16.74 31.81
CA GLU A 7 6.62 17.90 31.87
C GLU A 7 7.71 17.78 30.82
N GLU A 8 7.96 18.85 30.04
CA GLU A 8 8.97 18.89 29.01
C GLU A 8 10.38 18.62 29.55
N SER A 9 10.68 19.07 30.78
CA SER A 9 11.94 18.80 31.44
C SER A 9 12.27 17.30 31.60
N LYS A 10 11.27 16.47 31.73
CA LYS A 10 11.42 15.01 31.82
C LYS A 10 11.74 14.34 30.49
N LEU A 11 11.48 15.01 29.35
CA LEU A 11 11.86 14.52 28.01
C LEU A 11 13.39 14.43 27.86
N GLU A 12 14.17 15.29 28.51
CA GLU A 12 15.63 15.24 28.47
C GLU A 12 16.17 13.90 29.01
N ASN A 13 15.49 13.30 30.00
CA ASN A 13 15.85 11.98 30.50
C ASN A 13 15.60 10.88 29.46
N LEU A 14 14.51 10.99 28.69
CA LEU A 14 14.26 10.09 27.55
C LEU A 14 15.31 10.26 26.45
N GLN A 15 15.77 11.46 26.19
CA GLN A 15 16.81 11.72 25.18
C GLN A 15 18.12 11.00 25.53
N ARG A 16 18.47 10.84 26.80
CA ARG A 16 19.61 10.02 27.23
C ARG A 16 19.39 8.53 26.95
N LEU A 17 18.17 8.04 27.11
CA LEU A 17 17.79 6.66 26.81
C LEU A 17 17.64 6.39 25.32
N SER A 18 17.36 7.40 24.51
CA SER A 18 17.18 7.30 23.05
C SER A 18 18.44 6.88 22.28
N LYS A 19 19.61 6.97 22.93
CA LYS A 19 20.88 6.47 22.36
C LYS A 19 20.86 4.97 22.06
N LEU A 20 19.95 4.22 22.70
CA LEU A 20 19.76 2.77 22.51
C LEU A 20 18.70 2.42 21.47
N GLY A 21 18.07 3.42 20.84
CA GLY A 21 16.89 3.24 19.99
C GLY A 21 15.58 3.25 20.78
N LEU A 22 14.49 3.59 20.08
CA LEU A 22 13.15 3.68 20.66
C LEU A 22 12.14 2.89 19.83
N TYR A 23 11.24 2.20 20.51
CA TYR A 23 9.96 1.82 19.93
C TYR A 23 8.91 2.87 20.25
N ILE A 24 8.07 3.22 19.27
CA ILE A 24 7.09 4.28 19.35
C ILE A 24 5.77 3.84 18.76
N GLU A 25 4.67 4.20 19.45
CA GLU A 25 3.32 4.14 18.89
C GLU A 25 2.63 5.49 19.05
N VAL A 26 2.01 5.93 17.98
CA VAL A 26 1.08 7.06 18.03
C VAL A 26 -0.24 6.58 18.62
N ILE A 27 -0.78 7.32 19.55
CA ILE A 27 -2.14 7.16 20.05
C ILE A 27 -2.96 8.24 19.39
N SER A 28 -3.64 7.86 18.32
CA SER A 28 -4.52 8.75 17.57
C SER A 28 -5.83 9.00 18.32
N SER A 29 -6.58 10.02 17.94
CA SER A 29 -7.86 10.32 18.58
C SER A 29 -8.92 9.23 18.40
N ASN A 30 -8.79 8.39 17.36
CA ASN A 30 -9.63 7.21 17.13
C ASN A 30 -8.96 6.25 16.15
N ASP A 31 -8.75 5.00 16.57
CA ASP A 31 -8.04 3.97 15.79
C ASP A 31 -8.83 3.47 14.56
N ASN A 32 -10.14 3.74 14.49
CA ASN A 32 -10.97 3.32 13.35
C ASN A 32 -10.91 4.28 12.18
N TYR A 33 -10.50 5.54 12.40
CA TYR A 33 -10.47 6.54 11.33
C TYR A 33 -9.16 6.50 10.55
N HIS A 34 -9.23 6.91 9.30
CA HIS A 34 -8.02 7.15 8.51
C HIS A 34 -7.09 8.12 9.25
N PRO A 35 -5.77 7.85 9.37
CA PRO A 35 -4.86 8.67 10.18
C PRO A 35 -4.87 10.16 9.84
N LYS A 36 -5.09 10.52 8.57
CA LYS A 36 -5.25 11.91 8.12
C LYS A 36 -6.43 12.65 8.80
N LEU A 37 -7.42 11.91 9.31
CA LEU A 37 -8.64 12.46 9.93
C LEU A 37 -8.56 12.49 11.44
N THR A 38 -7.45 12.07 12.02
CA THR A 38 -7.24 11.97 13.46
C THR A 38 -6.18 12.96 13.93
N SER A 39 -6.21 13.28 15.21
CA SER A 39 -5.16 14.05 15.88
C SER A 39 -4.34 13.14 16.81
N THR A 40 -3.10 13.53 17.07
CA THR A 40 -2.29 12.87 18.10
C THR A 40 -2.85 13.18 19.48
N VAL A 41 -3.20 12.17 20.23
CA VAL A 41 -3.70 12.29 21.60
C VAL A 41 -2.56 12.07 22.62
N ALA A 42 -1.77 11.06 22.39
CA ALA A 42 -0.59 10.76 23.18
C ALA A 42 0.42 9.97 22.32
N VAL A 43 1.60 9.72 22.87
CA VAL A 43 2.60 8.83 22.29
C VAL A 43 3.03 7.81 23.35
N TYR A 44 3.00 6.54 23.00
CA TYR A 44 3.65 5.50 23.78
C TYR A 44 5.10 5.36 23.32
N ILE A 45 6.05 5.36 24.26
CA ILE A 45 7.48 5.21 23.97
C ILE A 45 8.07 4.11 24.84
N ARG A 46 8.86 3.25 24.22
CA ARG A 46 9.64 2.21 24.90
C ARG A 46 11.09 2.27 24.45
N PRO A 47 12.06 2.70 25.31
CA PRO A 47 13.46 2.55 24.97
C PRO A 47 13.81 1.06 24.82
N LEU A 48 14.52 0.71 23.76
CA LEU A 48 14.91 -0.68 23.50
C LEU A 48 15.69 -1.25 24.68
N LYS A 49 15.47 -2.52 24.96
CA LYS A 49 16.10 -3.23 26.10
C LYS A 49 15.76 -2.66 27.48
N SER A 50 14.85 -1.67 27.58
CA SER A 50 14.37 -1.12 28.86
C SER A 50 13.17 -1.92 29.37
N LYS A 51 13.08 -2.09 30.68
CA LYS A 51 11.88 -2.62 31.35
C LYS A 51 10.81 -1.54 31.61
N ARG A 52 11.04 -0.31 31.14
CA ARG A 52 10.18 0.85 31.43
C ARG A 52 9.59 1.39 30.16
N GLY A 53 8.25 1.42 30.06
CA GLY A 53 7.51 2.14 29.07
C GLY A 53 7.04 3.49 29.56
N PHE A 54 6.79 4.41 28.66
CA PHE A 54 6.34 5.78 28.92
C PHE A 54 5.15 6.13 28.06
N ILE A 55 4.21 6.90 28.58
CA ILE A 55 3.17 7.55 27.81
C ILE A 55 3.30 9.06 27.97
N ILE A 56 3.23 9.78 26.86
CA ILE A 56 3.38 11.24 26.80
C ILE A 56 2.07 11.80 26.24
N PRO A 57 1.24 12.45 27.06
CA PRO A 57 0.03 13.10 26.60
C PRO A 57 0.39 14.35 25.77
N ILE A 58 -0.32 14.55 24.65
CA ILE A 58 -0.12 15.69 23.74
C ILE A 58 -1.40 16.50 23.59
N ASN A 59 -2.56 15.83 23.48
CA ASN A 59 -3.87 16.44 23.39
C ASN A 59 -4.91 15.51 24.04
N HIS A 60 -4.62 15.12 25.28
CA HIS A 60 -5.44 14.24 26.10
C HIS A 60 -6.20 15.03 27.14
N ASP A 61 -7.40 14.57 27.52
CA ASP A 61 -8.25 15.27 28.49
C ASP A 61 -7.81 15.06 29.96
N GLU A 62 -7.00 14.01 30.22
CA GLU A 62 -6.40 13.72 31.51
C GLU A 62 -4.95 14.19 31.54
N GLY A 63 -4.55 14.92 32.62
CA GLY A 63 -3.18 15.33 32.88
C GLY A 63 -2.70 16.57 32.09
N LEU A 64 -1.42 16.88 32.27
CA LEU A 64 -0.74 17.97 31.57
C LEU A 64 -0.18 17.48 30.24
N ASN A 65 -0.50 18.19 29.17
CA ASN A 65 -0.06 17.85 27.82
C ASN A 65 1.32 18.43 27.52
N VAL A 66 2.18 17.62 26.92
CA VAL A 66 3.49 18.04 26.40
C VAL A 66 3.34 18.55 24.97
N SER A 67 4.11 19.57 24.58
CA SER A 67 4.09 20.10 23.24
C SER A 67 4.47 19.03 22.21
N LYS A 68 3.67 18.90 21.14
CA LYS A 68 3.94 17.99 20.01
C LYS A 68 5.30 18.27 19.38
N ASP A 69 5.69 19.54 19.29
CA ASP A 69 6.96 19.95 18.67
C ASP A 69 8.16 19.45 19.50
N ARG A 70 8.06 19.49 20.83
CA ARG A 70 9.10 18.95 21.71
C ARG A 70 9.24 17.44 21.56
N VAL A 71 8.11 16.72 21.47
CA VAL A 71 8.14 15.28 21.18
C VAL A 71 8.74 15.02 19.80
N SER A 72 8.37 15.81 18.78
CA SER A 72 8.97 15.69 17.44
C SER A 72 10.48 15.89 17.46
N GLN A 73 10.99 16.90 18.21
CA GLN A 73 12.43 17.16 18.37
C GLN A 73 13.14 15.98 19.05
N LEU A 74 12.53 15.40 20.09
CA LEU A 74 13.05 14.18 20.71
C LEU A 74 13.18 13.04 19.70
N LEU A 75 12.12 12.77 18.93
CA LEU A 75 12.10 11.69 17.95
C LEU A 75 13.16 11.90 16.85
N LEU A 76 13.29 13.11 16.33
CA LEU A 76 14.29 13.44 15.31
C LEU A 76 15.73 13.31 15.84
N SER A 77 15.95 13.39 17.13
CA SER A 77 17.27 13.21 17.76
C SER A 77 17.64 11.74 18.02
N CYS A 78 16.69 10.81 17.81
CA CYS A 78 16.93 9.41 18.06
C CYS A 78 17.73 8.76 16.93
N LYS A 79 18.66 7.88 17.29
CA LYS A 79 19.49 7.15 16.33
C LYS A 79 18.66 6.13 15.55
N GLU A 80 17.74 5.46 16.20
CA GLU A 80 16.97 4.35 15.65
C GLU A 80 15.56 4.38 16.23
N ILE A 81 14.57 4.27 15.36
CA ILE A 81 13.15 4.29 15.73
C ILE A 81 12.46 3.10 15.10
N TYR A 82 11.75 2.35 15.92
CA TYR A 82 10.85 1.29 15.51
C TYR A 82 9.41 1.70 15.80
N THR A 83 8.50 1.32 14.92
CA THR A 83 7.06 1.53 15.10
C THR A 83 6.29 0.35 14.56
N PHE A 84 5.06 0.16 15.00
CA PHE A 84 4.22 -0.91 14.47
C PHE A 84 3.75 -0.62 13.04
N ASP A 85 3.36 0.63 12.75
CA ASP A 85 2.96 1.12 11.43
C ASP A 85 3.64 2.47 11.15
N LYS A 86 4.63 2.45 10.25
CA LYS A 86 5.37 3.65 9.88
C LYS A 86 4.50 4.69 9.20
N LYS A 87 3.53 4.27 8.41
CA LYS A 87 2.67 5.20 7.68
C LYS A 87 1.80 6.01 8.64
N GLU A 88 1.27 5.40 9.70
CA GLU A 88 0.59 6.11 10.78
C GLU A 88 1.51 7.13 11.45
N LEU A 89 2.75 6.75 11.76
CA LEU A 89 3.74 7.65 12.32
C LEU A 89 4.02 8.85 11.39
N LEU A 90 4.07 8.65 10.06
CA LEU A 90 4.26 9.71 9.07
C LEU A 90 3.12 10.75 9.09
N TYR A 91 1.88 10.34 9.27
CA TYR A 91 0.74 11.26 9.37
C TYR A 91 0.83 12.20 10.58
N HIS A 92 1.42 11.74 11.67
CA HIS A 92 1.45 12.47 12.93
C HIS A 92 2.77 13.22 13.18
N PHE A 93 3.91 12.64 12.81
CA PHE A 93 5.23 13.17 13.16
C PHE A 93 6.21 13.32 11.99
N ASN A 94 5.87 12.83 10.80
CA ASN A 94 6.73 12.88 9.60
C ASN A 94 8.15 12.32 9.83
N ILE A 95 8.27 11.23 10.60
CA ILE A 95 9.55 10.56 10.88
C ILE A 95 9.87 9.56 9.78
N GLN A 96 10.74 9.96 8.85
CA GLN A 96 11.08 9.16 7.67
C GLN A 96 11.99 7.95 7.97
N ALA A 97 12.84 8.05 8.98
CA ALA A 97 13.84 7.02 9.28
C ALA A 97 13.32 5.85 10.15
N ALA A 98 12.01 5.82 10.45
CA ALA A 98 11.45 4.76 11.27
C ALA A 98 11.42 3.40 10.54
N ILE A 99 11.61 2.32 11.30
CA ILE A 99 11.50 0.93 10.87
C ILE A 99 10.09 0.44 11.21
N ASP A 100 9.37 -0.03 10.19
CA ASP A 100 8.03 -0.61 10.32
C ASP A 100 8.13 -2.10 10.68
N ILE A 101 7.72 -2.46 11.90
CA ILE A 101 7.79 -3.84 12.39
C ILE A 101 6.76 -4.73 11.69
N SER A 102 5.57 -4.23 11.39
CA SER A 102 4.55 -5.02 10.69
C SER A 102 5.00 -5.37 9.28
N LEU A 103 5.64 -4.43 8.60
CA LEU A 103 6.22 -4.65 7.28
C LEU A 103 7.40 -5.62 7.35
N LEU A 104 8.32 -5.43 8.30
CA LEU A 104 9.47 -6.32 8.52
C LEU A 104 9.00 -7.76 8.75
N TYR A 105 8.03 -7.95 9.65
CA TYR A 105 7.44 -9.26 9.89
C TYR A 105 6.81 -9.86 8.62
N SER A 106 6.02 -9.07 7.88
CA SER A 106 5.37 -9.58 6.67
C SER A 106 6.34 -9.97 5.57
N MET A 107 7.51 -9.33 5.52
CA MET A 107 8.55 -9.63 4.55
C MET A 107 9.37 -10.87 4.93
N THR A 108 9.47 -11.19 6.21
CA THR A 108 10.24 -12.34 6.72
C THR A 108 9.40 -13.59 6.94
N GLU A 109 8.15 -13.43 7.36
CA GLU A 109 7.24 -14.54 7.67
C GLU A 109 6.13 -14.75 6.64
N TYR A 110 5.99 -13.85 5.64
CA TYR A 110 4.96 -13.89 4.58
C TYR A 110 3.52 -13.88 5.10
N ASP A 111 3.33 -13.32 6.28
CA ASP A 111 2.02 -13.21 6.92
C ASP A 111 1.84 -11.81 7.52
N ARG A 112 0.61 -11.46 7.82
CA ARG A 112 0.31 -10.22 8.51
C ARG A 112 0.53 -10.38 10.00
N LEU A 113 1.32 -9.49 10.61
CA LEU A 113 1.51 -9.46 12.05
C LEU A 113 0.19 -9.15 12.75
N GLN A 114 -0.34 -10.15 13.44
CA GLN A 114 -1.54 -10.01 14.25
C GLN A 114 -1.15 -9.87 15.72
N VAL A 115 -1.59 -8.79 16.35
CA VAL A 115 -1.39 -8.56 17.77
C VAL A 115 -2.74 -8.60 18.47
N ASN A 116 -2.90 -9.51 19.40
CA ASN A 116 -4.08 -9.53 20.25
C ASN A 116 -3.88 -8.50 21.37
N ASP A 117 -4.31 -7.27 21.10
CA ASP A 117 -4.33 -6.16 22.07
C ASP A 117 -5.67 -6.03 22.81
N ASN A 118 -6.52 -7.06 22.69
CA ASN A 118 -7.82 -7.08 23.34
C ASN A 118 -7.66 -7.07 24.86
N ILE A 119 -7.99 -5.94 25.48
CA ILE A 119 -8.00 -5.72 26.91
C ILE A 119 -9.44 -5.42 27.31
N SER A 120 -10.05 -6.29 28.10
CA SER A 120 -11.46 -6.17 28.49
C SER A 120 -11.82 -4.80 29.08
N THR A 121 -10.89 -4.20 29.86
CA THR A 121 -11.09 -2.87 30.43
C THR A 121 -11.12 -1.77 29.37
N ILE A 122 -10.29 -1.85 28.30
CA ILE A 122 -10.29 -0.85 27.24
C ILE A 122 -11.52 -0.97 26.35
N ASN A 123 -11.99 -2.20 26.11
CA ASN A 123 -13.23 -2.43 25.37
C ASN A 123 -14.45 -1.83 26.07
N TYR A 124 -14.45 -1.80 27.41
CA TYR A 124 -15.47 -1.09 28.17
C TYR A 124 -15.53 0.38 27.77
N TYR A 125 -14.40 1.07 27.68
CA TYR A 125 -14.34 2.47 27.29
C TYR A 125 -14.72 2.68 25.81
N TYR A 126 -14.27 1.81 24.89
CA TYR A 126 -14.68 1.87 23.50
C TYR A 126 -16.21 1.71 23.33
N ASN A 127 -16.82 0.82 24.08
CA ASN A 127 -18.27 0.65 24.05
C ASN A 127 -18.98 1.87 24.69
N LYS A 128 -18.48 2.36 25.82
CA LYS A 128 -19.04 3.51 26.53
C LYS A 128 -19.01 4.79 25.69
N TYR A 129 -17.93 5.00 24.95
CA TYR A 129 -17.69 6.20 24.17
C TYR A 129 -17.81 6.00 22.67
N SER A 130 -18.50 4.95 22.22
CA SER A 130 -18.61 4.57 20.79
C SER A 130 -19.16 5.66 19.88
N ASN A 131 -19.95 6.61 20.41
CA ASN A 131 -20.52 7.73 19.69
C ASN A 131 -19.58 8.95 19.56
N PHE A 132 -18.41 8.92 20.21
CA PHE A 132 -17.47 10.02 20.19
C PHE A 132 -16.40 9.84 19.14
N LYS A 133 -16.23 10.83 18.26
CA LYS A 133 -15.17 10.81 17.24
C LYS A 133 -13.77 10.73 17.84
N ASN A 134 -13.54 11.39 18.98
CA ASN A 134 -12.23 11.47 19.64
C ASN A 134 -12.16 10.58 20.89
N ILE A 135 -12.56 9.33 20.73
CA ILE A 135 -12.73 8.36 21.83
C ILE A 135 -11.48 8.18 22.71
N ASN A 136 -10.30 8.15 22.10
CA ASN A 136 -9.05 7.93 22.85
C ASN A 136 -8.67 9.09 23.77
N LYS A 137 -9.21 10.30 23.58
CA LYS A 137 -9.05 11.41 24.52
C LYS A 137 -9.71 11.17 25.88
N LEU A 138 -10.75 10.35 25.89
CA LEU A 138 -11.60 10.08 27.05
C LEU A 138 -11.19 8.80 27.82
N ILE A 139 -10.32 7.99 27.23
CA ILE A 139 -9.85 6.75 27.86
C ILE A 139 -8.70 7.09 28.79
N PRO A 140 -8.71 6.69 30.07
CA PRO A 140 -7.63 6.99 31.00
C PRO A 140 -6.25 6.63 30.45
N LEU A 141 -5.25 7.50 30.63
CA LEU A 141 -3.87 7.30 30.16
C LEU A 141 -3.28 5.98 30.66
N SER A 142 -3.64 5.57 31.89
CA SER A 142 -3.23 4.28 32.41
C SER A 142 -3.74 3.09 31.62
N LYS A 143 -4.93 3.19 31.03
CA LYS A 143 -5.54 2.13 30.20
C LYS A 143 -4.98 2.14 28.78
N LEU A 144 -4.73 3.30 28.23
CA LEU A 144 -4.01 3.44 26.97
C LEU A 144 -2.58 2.87 27.10
N PHE A 145 -1.88 3.20 28.18
CA PHE A 145 -0.56 2.62 28.47
C PHE A 145 -0.62 1.09 28.51
N GLU A 146 -1.57 0.51 29.26
CA GLU A 146 -1.75 -0.94 29.37
C GLU A 146 -1.93 -1.60 28.01
N LYS A 147 -2.73 -1.00 27.12
CA LYS A 147 -2.93 -1.48 25.72
C LYS A 147 -1.63 -1.51 24.94
N TYR A 148 -0.92 -0.40 24.89
CA TYR A 148 0.28 -0.28 24.07
C TYR A 148 1.49 -1.03 24.67
N GLU A 149 1.59 -1.14 25.99
CA GLU A 149 2.57 -1.98 26.66
C GLU A 149 2.35 -3.47 26.32
N LYS A 150 1.10 -3.95 26.35
CA LYS A 150 0.76 -5.31 25.95
C LYS A 150 1.06 -5.55 24.47
N LYS A 151 0.76 -4.57 23.60
CA LYS A 151 1.11 -4.63 22.20
C LYS A 151 2.62 -4.73 22.00
N TYR A 152 3.39 -3.89 22.68
CA TYR A 152 4.85 -3.95 22.65
C TYR A 152 5.38 -5.33 23.06
N GLN A 153 4.92 -5.87 24.18
CA GLN A 153 5.35 -7.20 24.67
C GLN A 153 5.10 -8.32 23.64
N ALA A 154 4.02 -8.22 22.86
CA ALA A 154 3.72 -9.19 21.83
C ALA A 154 4.65 -9.09 20.62
N ILE A 155 5.22 -7.91 20.35
CA ILE A 155 6.04 -7.65 19.17
C ILE A 155 7.54 -7.49 19.48
N GLU A 156 7.94 -7.36 20.73
CA GLU A 156 9.33 -7.10 21.16
C GLU A 156 10.34 -8.07 20.52
N LYS A 157 9.97 -9.34 20.41
CA LYS A 157 10.81 -10.38 19.78
C LYS A 157 11.06 -10.16 18.28
N TYR A 158 10.26 -9.30 17.61
CA TYR A 158 10.42 -9.01 16.17
C TYR A 158 11.30 -7.78 15.93
N ILE A 159 11.69 -7.04 16.96
CA ILE A 159 12.61 -5.90 16.84
C ILE A 159 14.03 -6.36 16.53
N ASP A 160 14.43 -7.53 16.99
CA ASP A 160 15.76 -8.11 16.77
C ASP A 160 15.82 -8.99 15.50
N ILE A 161 14.78 -8.98 14.65
CA ILE A 161 14.81 -9.70 13.36
C ILE A 161 15.84 -9.04 12.45
N GLU A 162 16.66 -9.87 11.79
CA GLU A 162 17.57 -9.40 10.75
C GLU A 162 16.80 -8.69 9.63
N ILE A 163 17.23 -7.48 9.32
CA ILE A 163 16.60 -6.65 8.29
C ILE A 163 17.02 -7.17 6.92
N PRO A 164 16.10 -7.63 6.06
CA PRO A 164 16.42 -8.10 4.70
C PRO A 164 16.97 -6.95 3.83
N ASP A 165 17.89 -7.26 2.92
CA ASP A 165 18.51 -6.28 2.01
C ASP A 165 17.50 -5.43 1.22
N ASN A 166 16.36 -6.03 0.88
CA ASN A 166 15.30 -5.37 0.13
C ASN A 166 14.31 -4.58 1.01
N PHE A 167 14.49 -4.58 2.32
CA PHE A 167 13.58 -3.92 3.26
C PHE A 167 13.50 -2.40 3.01
N ASP A 168 14.63 -1.76 2.72
CA ASP A 168 14.69 -0.33 2.48
C ASP A 168 13.76 0.11 1.33
N PHE A 169 13.68 -0.67 0.25
CA PHE A 169 12.77 -0.38 -0.86
C PHE A 169 11.31 -0.29 -0.39
N TYR A 170 10.86 -1.21 0.43
CA TYR A 170 9.47 -1.24 0.91
C TYR A 170 9.25 -0.27 2.07
N ASN A 171 10.16 -0.24 3.05
CA ASN A 171 10.03 0.60 4.24
C ASN A 171 10.13 2.10 3.92
N ASN A 172 11.01 2.49 3.00
CA ASN A 172 11.23 3.89 2.68
C ASN A 172 10.56 4.29 1.35
N THR A 173 10.83 3.61 0.24
CA THR A 173 10.28 4.04 -1.05
C THR A 173 8.78 3.75 -1.14
N ALA A 174 8.35 2.50 -0.95
CA ALA A 174 6.94 2.12 -1.13
C ALA A 174 6.03 2.79 -0.10
N THR A 175 6.40 2.75 1.19
CA THR A 175 5.60 3.38 2.25
C THR A 175 5.41 4.87 2.02
N ASN A 176 6.47 5.60 1.60
CA ASN A 176 6.36 7.02 1.30
C ASN A 176 5.51 7.31 0.05
N VAL A 177 5.61 6.48 -0.98
CA VAL A 177 4.78 6.59 -2.19
C VAL A 177 3.30 6.47 -1.83
N PHE A 178 2.92 5.46 -1.06
CA PHE A 178 1.53 5.29 -0.66
C PHE A 178 1.08 6.34 0.35
N PHE A 179 1.92 6.77 1.28
CA PHE A 179 1.61 7.90 2.15
C PHE A 179 1.29 9.17 1.35
N LEU A 180 2.06 9.49 0.30
CA LEU A 180 1.82 10.66 -0.55
C LEU A 180 0.57 10.50 -1.43
N LEU A 181 0.34 9.32 -2.00
CA LEU A 181 -0.87 9.02 -2.77
C LEU A 181 -2.14 9.19 -1.94
N GLU A 182 -2.13 8.71 -0.70
CA GLU A 182 -3.25 8.78 0.23
C GLU A 182 -3.56 10.20 0.74
N GLN A 183 -2.69 11.19 0.47
CA GLN A 183 -3.01 12.59 0.75
C GLN A 183 -4.14 13.15 -0.11
N SER A 184 -4.37 12.53 -1.26
CA SER A 184 -5.49 12.81 -2.15
C SER A 184 -6.65 11.84 -1.88
N GLY A 185 -7.80 12.10 -2.46
CA GLY A 185 -8.97 11.23 -2.39
C GLY A 185 -9.94 11.59 -3.50
N LEU A 186 -11.01 10.83 -3.62
CA LEU A 186 -12.04 11.01 -4.63
C LEU A 186 -13.21 11.79 -4.07
N GLY A 187 -13.74 12.74 -4.83
CA GLY A 187 -15.01 13.41 -4.53
C GLY A 187 -16.16 12.42 -4.55
N ILE A 188 -17.10 12.54 -3.63
CA ILE A 188 -18.28 11.68 -3.54
C ILE A 188 -19.55 12.50 -3.40
N TYR A 189 -20.61 12.07 -4.06
CA TYR A 189 -21.96 12.48 -3.75
C TYR A 189 -22.40 11.71 -2.50
N TYR A 190 -22.37 12.38 -1.35
CA TYR A 190 -22.44 11.71 -0.04
C TYR A 190 -23.67 10.81 0.16
N GLU A 191 -24.87 11.28 -0.18
CA GLU A 191 -26.09 10.50 0.02
C GLU A 191 -26.15 9.27 -0.91
N PRO A 192 -25.94 9.38 -2.24
CA PRO A 192 -25.81 8.20 -3.10
C PRO A 192 -24.70 7.24 -2.67
N PHE A 193 -23.54 7.78 -2.27
CA PHE A 193 -22.43 6.95 -1.78
C PHE A 193 -22.82 6.14 -0.53
N LYS A 194 -23.44 6.79 0.45
CA LYS A 194 -23.91 6.17 1.69
C LYS A 194 -24.96 5.09 1.43
N GLU A 195 -25.86 5.30 0.48
CA GLU A 195 -26.89 4.34 0.09
C GLU A 195 -26.25 3.10 -0.59
N MET A 196 -25.36 3.31 -1.54
CA MET A 196 -24.74 2.24 -2.32
C MET A 196 -23.75 1.41 -1.50
N PHE A 197 -22.92 2.05 -0.71
CA PHE A 197 -21.86 1.36 0.06
C PHE A 197 -22.33 0.87 1.43
N LYS A 198 -23.44 1.40 1.98
CA LYS A 198 -24.12 0.99 3.25
C LYS A 198 -23.26 0.68 4.48
N PRO A 199 -21.94 0.67 4.47
CA PRO A 199 -21.13 0.19 5.57
C PRO A 199 -20.73 1.32 6.51
N LYS A 200 -20.50 0.97 7.76
CA LYS A 200 -19.89 1.87 8.73
C LYS A 200 -18.46 2.29 8.30
N ASP A 201 -17.76 1.36 7.68
CA ASP A 201 -16.31 1.45 7.44
C ASP A 201 -15.89 2.57 6.47
N PRO A 202 -16.50 2.78 5.30
CA PRO A 202 -16.12 3.90 4.45
C PRO A 202 -16.31 5.27 5.08
N LEU A 203 -17.20 5.41 6.07
CA LEU A 203 -17.42 6.69 6.78
C LEU A 203 -16.17 7.14 7.54
N TYR A 204 -15.34 6.20 8.00
CA TYR A 204 -14.10 6.49 8.72
C TYR A 204 -12.98 7.05 7.83
N SER A 205 -13.17 7.04 6.52
CA SER A 205 -12.24 7.58 5.53
C SER A 205 -12.79 8.80 4.79
N ILE A 206 -13.91 9.39 5.23
CA ILE A 206 -14.57 10.52 4.57
C ILE A 206 -14.32 11.83 5.29
N VAL A 207 -13.93 12.85 4.53
CA VAL A 207 -13.83 14.25 4.95
C VAL A 207 -14.27 15.17 3.81
N ASP A 208 -15.11 16.15 4.10
CA ASP A 208 -15.56 17.18 3.14
C ASP A 208 -15.97 16.61 1.78
N ASN A 209 -16.88 15.63 1.78
CA ASN A 209 -17.31 14.90 0.59
C ASN A 209 -16.14 14.28 -0.22
N THR A 210 -15.09 13.89 0.45
CA THR A 210 -13.96 13.19 -0.14
C THR A 210 -13.76 11.87 0.58
N VAL A 211 -13.70 10.77 -0.16
CA VAL A 211 -13.25 9.48 0.39
C VAL A 211 -11.76 9.32 0.15
N LEU A 212 -11.03 9.08 1.23
CA LEU A 212 -9.59 8.83 1.19
C LEU A 212 -9.31 7.36 0.86
N THR A 213 -8.27 7.13 0.06
CA THR A 213 -7.72 5.79 -0.17
C THR A 213 -6.73 5.44 0.93
N SER A 214 -6.55 4.16 1.20
CA SER A 214 -5.50 3.67 2.08
C SER A 214 -5.00 2.33 1.59
N TYR A 215 -3.68 2.12 1.62
CA TYR A 215 -3.02 0.93 1.12
C TYR A 215 -2.13 0.30 2.18
N ASN A 216 -2.05 -1.02 2.18
CA ASN A 216 -1.03 -1.75 2.93
C ASN A 216 -0.23 -2.68 2.01
N LEU A 217 0.98 -3.05 2.43
CA LEU A 217 1.93 -3.86 1.67
C LEU A 217 2.16 -5.24 2.30
N TYR A 218 1.26 -5.67 3.22
CA TYR A 218 1.45 -6.87 4.03
C TYR A 218 1.10 -8.19 3.33
N ASN A 219 0.84 -8.14 2.02
CA ASN A 219 0.63 -9.35 1.21
C ASN A 219 1.96 -10.04 0.89
N VAL A 220 1.89 -11.33 0.62
CA VAL A 220 3.04 -12.15 0.21
C VAL A 220 3.83 -11.53 -0.94
N THR A 221 3.14 -10.97 -1.94
CA THR A 221 3.75 -10.31 -3.11
C THR A 221 3.98 -8.80 -2.92
N SER A 222 3.68 -8.25 -1.75
CA SER A 222 3.62 -6.81 -1.45
C SER A 222 2.68 -6.02 -2.36
N ARG A 223 1.77 -6.69 -3.07
CA ARG A 223 0.73 -6.04 -3.88
C ARG A 223 -0.19 -5.26 -2.94
N PRO A 224 -0.37 -3.94 -3.13
CA PRO A 224 -1.10 -3.13 -2.18
C PRO A 224 -2.58 -3.53 -2.10
N THR A 225 -3.11 -3.56 -0.90
CA THR A 225 -4.53 -3.77 -0.62
C THR A 225 -5.09 -2.66 0.25
N ASN A 226 -6.40 -2.47 0.22
CA ASN A 226 -7.05 -1.44 1.02
C ASN A 226 -6.94 -1.72 2.54
N ALA A 227 -6.77 -0.65 3.30
CA ALA A 227 -6.66 -0.65 4.76
C ALA A 227 -7.60 0.41 5.38
N TYR A 228 -7.63 0.52 6.70
CA TYR A 228 -8.38 1.52 7.48
C TYR A 228 -9.85 1.65 7.07
N ASN A 229 -10.54 0.50 6.90
CA ASN A 229 -11.97 0.48 6.60
C ASN A 229 -12.36 1.41 5.42
N SER A 230 -11.50 1.55 4.42
CA SER A 230 -11.75 2.33 3.22
C SER A 230 -12.48 1.51 2.15
N VAL A 231 -12.91 2.18 1.08
CA VAL A 231 -13.52 1.52 -0.09
C VAL A 231 -12.51 0.59 -0.74
N ASN A 232 -12.90 -0.65 -1.02
CA ASN A 232 -12.12 -1.55 -1.87
C ASN A 232 -12.36 -1.18 -3.34
N PHE A 233 -11.63 -0.21 -3.84
CA PHE A 233 -11.80 0.32 -5.19
C PHE A 233 -11.57 -0.74 -6.28
N ALA A 234 -10.69 -1.71 -6.06
CA ALA A 234 -10.45 -2.80 -7.01
C ALA A 234 -11.65 -3.76 -7.15
N ALA A 235 -12.55 -3.78 -6.16
CA ALA A 235 -13.72 -4.64 -6.13
C ALA A 235 -15.05 -3.90 -6.34
N ILE A 236 -15.03 -2.61 -6.71
CA ILE A 236 -16.26 -1.87 -7.02
C ILE A 236 -16.93 -2.51 -8.24
N PRO A 237 -18.23 -2.87 -8.15
CA PRO A 237 -18.96 -3.39 -9.30
C PRO A 237 -18.88 -2.46 -10.51
N LYS A 238 -18.81 -3.06 -11.70
CA LYS A 238 -18.77 -2.28 -12.97
C LYS A 238 -20.10 -1.57 -13.29
N GLY A 239 -21.15 -1.82 -12.52
CA GLY A 239 -22.44 -1.15 -12.65
C GLY A 239 -22.34 0.36 -12.43
N ARG A 240 -23.07 1.12 -13.26
CA ARG A 240 -23.03 2.59 -13.25
C ARG A 240 -23.41 3.16 -11.88
N ASP A 241 -24.37 2.56 -11.17
CA ASP A 241 -24.91 3.06 -9.90
C ASP A 241 -23.83 3.27 -8.83
N PHE A 242 -22.91 2.29 -8.67
CA PHE A 242 -21.80 2.41 -7.73
C PHE A 242 -20.76 3.45 -8.18
N ARG A 243 -20.48 3.52 -9.47
CA ARG A 243 -19.40 4.35 -10.02
C ARG A 243 -19.79 5.80 -10.17
N SER A 244 -21.08 6.09 -10.39
CA SER A 244 -21.61 7.45 -10.47
C SER A 244 -21.65 8.19 -9.11
N CYS A 245 -21.43 7.48 -7.99
CA CYS A 245 -21.29 8.12 -6.68
C CYS A 245 -20.02 8.96 -6.54
N PHE A 246 -19.03 8.79 -7.45
CA PHE A 246 -17.77 9.49 -7.41
C PHE A 246 -17.70 10.58 -8.47
N TYR A 247 -17.05 11.69 -8.14
CA TYR A 247 -16.79 12.78 -9.07
C TYR A 247 -15.37 13.34 -8.93
N PRO A 248 -14.76 13.86 -10.00
CA PRO A 248 -13.49 14.57 -9.91
C PRO A 248 -13.69 15.93 -9.27
N LYS A 249 -12.79 16.35 -8.39
CA LYS A 249 -12.77 17.73 -7.86
C LYS A 249 -12.27 18.73 -8.89
N GLY A 250 -11.46 18.25 -9.83
CA GLY A 250 -11.01 18.98 -11.00
C GLY A 250 -12.01 18.90 -12.13
N ASP A 251 -11.49 18.89 -13.36
CA ASP A 251 -12.33 18.89 -14.56
C ASP A 251 -12.85 17.51 -14.95
N VAL A 252 -12.00 16.47 -14.84
CA VAL A 252 -12.34 15.09 -15.22
C VAL A 252 -11.50 14.09 -14.44
N PHE A 253 -12.03 12.88 -14.24
CA PHE A 253 -11.19 11.72 -14.00
C PHE A 253 -10.51 11.32 -15.31
N LEU A 254 -9.22 11.05 -15.23
CA LEU A 254 -8.40 10.58 -16.32
C LEU A 254 -7.71 9.29 -15.86
N GLU A 255 -7.98 8.20 -16.57
CA GLU A 255 -7.37 6.90 -16.28
C GLU A 255 -6.33 6.58 -17.37
N LEU A 256 -5.15 6.19 -16.92
CA LEU A 256 -4.13 5.56 -17.75
C LEU A 256 -4.01 4.10 -17.30
N ASP A 257 -4.43 3.19 -18.18
CA ASP A 257 -4.52 1.74 -17.98
C ASP A 257 -3.52 1.04 -18.91
N PHE A 258 -2.60 0.25 -18.38
CA PHE A 258 -1.58 -0.44 -19.17
C PHE A 258 -2.19 -1.53 -20.07
N ASP A 259 -1.83 -1.53 -21.33
CA ASP A 259 -2.29 -2.56 -22.29
C ASP A 259 -1.54 -3.88 -22.11
N GLY A 260 -2.25 -4.90 -21.59
CA GLY A 260 -1.68 -6.24 -21.41
C GLY A 260 -0.48 -6.28 -20.48
N TYR A 261 -0.52 -5.52 -19.38
CA TYR A 261 0.64 -5.23 -18.54
C TYR A 261 1.43 -6.47 -18.08
N HIS A 262 0.76 -7.44 -17.44
CA HIS A 262 1.43 -8.68 -17.00
C HIS A 262 2.04 -9.47 -18.15
N LEU A 263 1.36 -9.49 -19.31
CA LEU A 263 1.89 -10.15 -20.49
C LEU A 263 3.16 -9.45 -20.98
N ARG A 264 3.17 -8.12 -21.04
CA ARG A 264 4.36 -7.34 -21.43
C ARG A 264 5.52 -7.52 -20.46
N LEU A 265 5.24 -7.48 -19.17
CA LEU A 265 6.24 -7.75 -18.13
C LEU A 265 6.84 -9.16 -18.27
N LEU A 266 5.99 -10.15 -18.53
CA LEU A 266 6.46 -11.53 -18.74
C LEU A 266 7.29 -11.67 -20.02
N CYS A 267 6.81 -11.09 -21.13
CA CYS A 267 7.54 -11.09 -22.40
C CYS A 267 8.92 -10.42 -22.27
N GLU A 268 9.04 -9.38 -21.44
CA GLU A 268 10.33 -8.78 -21.11
C GLU A 268 11.26 -9.77 -20.38
N GLN A 269 10.75 -10.54 -19.42
CA GLN A 269 11.56 -11.50 -18.66
C GLN A 269 12.06 -12.68 -19.50
N ILE A 270 11.39 -12.97 -20.62
CA ILE A 270 11.74 -14.07 -21.54
C ILE A 270 12.35 -13.59 -22.86
N ASP A 271 12.73 -12.31 -22.94
CA ASP A 271 13.28 -11.68 -24.15
C ASP A 271 12.40 -11.92 -25.39
N TYR A 272 11.06 -11.81 -25.22
CA TYR A 272 10.11 -11.93 -26.32
C TYR A 272 9.62 -10.55 -26.76
N PRO A 273 9.93 -10.11 -28.00
CA PRO A 273 9.60 -8.76 -28.45
C PRO A 273 8.09 -8.59 -28.70
N LEU A 274 7.52 -7.54 -28.13
CA LEU A 274 6.19 -7.05 -28.42
C LEU A 274 6.27 -5.64 -29.02
N SER A 275 5.46 -5.39 -30.06
CA SER A 275 5.32 -4.05 -30.65
C SER A 275 4.43 -3.14 -29.78
N ASP A 276 4.26 -1.88 -30.22
CA ASP A 276 3.35 -0.91 -29.60
C ASP A 276 1.86 -1.28 -29.79
N GLU A 277 1.56 -2.21 -30.71
CA GLU A 277 0.21 -2.76 -30.86
C GLU A 277 -0.22 -3.50 -29.59
N SER A 278 -1.54 -3.62 -29.38
CA SER A 278 -2.04 -4.41 -28.25
C SER A 278 -1.38 -5.79 -28.19
N ALA A 279 -0.78 -6.10 -27.01
CA ALA A 279 -0.06 -7.36 -26.81
C ALA A 279 -0.96 -8.57 -27.08
N HIS A 280 -2.23 -8.52 -26.66
CA HIS A 280 -3.19 -9.59 -26.94
C HIS A 280 -3.50 -9.74 -28.44
N LYS A 281 -3.57 -8.62 -29.18
CA LYS A 281 -3.84 -8.64 -30.61
C LYS A 281 -2.65 -9.19 -31.40
N GLN A 282 -1.44 -8.80 -31.02
CA GLN A 282 -0.22 -9.32 -31.64
C GLN A 282 -0.11 -10.85 -31.49
N LEU A 283 -0.39 -11.39 -30.31
CA LEU A 283 -0.37 -12.84 -30.10
C LEU A 283 -1.56 -13.54 -30.76
N ALA A 284 -2.74 -12.91 -30.82
CA ALA A 284 -3.90 -13.43 -31.54
C ALA A 284 -3.60 -13.71 -33.03
N LYS A 285 -2.82 -12.82 -33.68
CA LYS A 285 -2.41 -13.05 -35.08
C LYS A 285 -1.64 -14.37 -35.25
N GLN A 286 -0.84 -14.74 -34.26
CA GLN A 286 -0.11 -16.02 -34.25
C GLN A 286 -1.03 -17.21 -33.95
N TYR A 287 -1.94 -17.07 -32.95
CA TYR A 287 -2.85 -18.14 -32.57
C TYR A 287 -3.78 -18.56 -33.68
N PHE A 288 -4.28 -17.58 -34.43
CA PHE A 288 -5.27 -17.80 -35.50
C PHE A 288 -4.66 -17.80 -36.90
N ASN A 289 -3.34 -17.55 -37.00
CA ASN A 289 -2.62 -17.42 -38.29
C ASN A 289 -3.30 -16.42 -39.24
N LYS A 290 -3.64 -15.23 -38.72
CA LYS A 290 -4.35 -14.15 -39.42
C LYS A 290 -3.69 -12.80 -39.19
N GLN A 291 -3.81 -11.88 -40.14
CA GLN A 291 -3.35 -10.49 -39.98
C GLN A 291 -4.42 -9.60 -39.34
N GLU A 292 -5.67 -9.82 -39.68
CA GLU A 292 -6.81 -9.11 -39.08
C GLU A 292 -7.50 -10.00 -38.03
N ILE A 293 -7.73 -9.43 -36.86
CA ILE A 293 -8.29 -10.10 -35.69
C ILE A 293 -9.62 -9.46 -35.35
N THR A 294 -10.68 -10.30 -35.28
CA THR A 294 -12.01 -9.86 -34.82
C THR A 294 -12.05 -9.64 -33.34
N ASP A 295 -13.09 -8.99 -32.82
CA ASP A 295 -13.28 -8.77 -31.39
C ASP A 295 -13.45 -10.08 -30.62
N GLU A 296 -14.08 -11.09 -31.22
CA GLU A 296 -14.23 -12.43 -30.64
C GLU A 296 -12.86 -13.11 -30.52
N GLU A 297 -12.05 -13.09 -31.58
CA GLU A 297 -10.69 -13.64 -31.58
C GLU A 297 -9.78 -12.90 -30.61
N TYR A 298 -9.92 -11.57 -30.49
CA TYR A 298 -9.20 -10.79 -29.49
C TYR A 298 -9.55 -11.24 -28.06
N ASN A 299 -10.84 -11.41 -27.78
CA ASN A 299 -11.31 -11.86 -26.47
C ASN A 299 -10.86 -13.31 -26.17
N GLU A 300 -10.88 -14.19 -27.16
CA GLU A 300 -10.34 -15.55 -27.02
C GLU A 300 -8.83 -15.52 -26.73
N ALA A 301 -8.06 -14.74 -27.49
CA ALA A 301 -6.62 -14.58 -27.26
C ALA A 301 -6.32 -14.04 -25.86
N LYS A 302 -7.12 -13.10 -25.37
CA LYS A 302 -7.00 -12.59 -24.01
C LYS A 302 -7.20 -13.68 -22.97
N GLN A 303 -8.17 -14.57 -23.15
CA GLN A 303 -8.40 -15.72 -22.27
C GLN A 303 -7.23 -16.72 -22.32
N ILE A 304 -6.72 -17.02 -23.51
CA ILE A 304 -5.55 -17.89 -23.71
C ILE A 304 -4.34 -17.33 -22.95
N ASN A 305 -4.07 -16.04 -23.09
CA ASN A 305 -2.97 -15.36 -22.41
C ASN A 305 -3.12 -15.40 -20.90
N PHE A 306 -4.32 -15.11 -20.37
CA PHE A 306 -4.58 -15.21 -18.93
C PHE A 306 -4.41 -16.65 -18.42
N GLN A 307 -4.88 -17.64 -19.18
CA GLN A 307 -4.70 -19.03 -18.82
C GLN A 307 -3.22 -19.43 -18.78
N ALA A 308 -2.42 -18.96 -19.72
CA ALA A 308 -0.98 -19.22 -19.76
C ALA A 308 -0.23 -18.54 -18.59
N ILE A 309 -0.61 -17.31 -18.24
CA ILE A 309 0.03 -16.55 -17.15
C ILE A 309 -0.38 -17.09 -15.77
N TYR A 310 -1.66 -17.38 -15.55
CA TYR A 310 -2.19 -17.66 -14.21
C TYR A 310 -2.55 -19.13 -13.97
N GLY A 311 -2.56 -19.96 -14.99
CA GLY A 311 -2.96 -21.35 -14.92
C GLY A 311 -2.00 -22.29 -15.62
N LYS A 312 -2.46 -22.99 -16.64
CA LYS A 312 -1.70 -23.93 -17.46
C LYS A 312 -1.67 -23.46 -18.92
N ILE A 313 -0.51 -23.53 -19.56
CA ILE A 313 -0.39 -23.25 -21.00
C ILE A 313 -1.30 -24.24 -21.76
N PRO A 314 -2.21 -23.75 -22.62
CA PRO A 314 -3.09 -24.61 -23.40
C PRO A 314 -2.30 -25.48 -24.38
N GLU A 315 -2.53 -26.79 -24.34
CA GLU A 315 -1.78 -27.77 -25.16
C GLU A 315 -1.83 -27.47 -26.66
N LYS A 316 -2.98 -26.96 -27.13
CA LYS A 316 -3.19 -26.55 -28.53
C LYS A 316 -2.19 -25.51 -29.02
N TYR A 317 -1.67 -24.66 -28.14
CA TYR A 317 -0.80 -23.53 -28.47
C TYR A 317 0.62 -23.69 -27.89
N ALA A 318 0.91 -24.79 -27.19
CA ALA A 318 2.16 -24.99 -26.48
C ALA A 318 3.41 -24.96 -27.38
N PHE A 319 3.25 -25.21 -28.67
CA PHE A 319 4.31 -25.20 -29.69
C PHE A 319 4.70 -23.78 -30.17
N LEU A 320 3.99 -22.75 -29.75
CA LEU A 320 4.31 -21.39 -30.14
C LEU A 320 5.50 -20.88 -29.30
N ASP A 321 6.45 -20.19 -29.96
CA ASP A 321 7.70 -19.70 -29.33
C ASP A 321 7.46 -18.96 -28.00
N VAL A 322 6.43 -18.12 -27.95
CA VAL A 322 6.08 -17.39 -26.72
C VAL A 322 5.75 -18.34 -25.56
N PHE A 323 5.01 -19.43 -25.83
CA PHE A 323 4.64 -20.37 -24.77
C PHE A 323 5.75 -21.32 -24.40
N GLU A 324 6.61 -21.72 -25.36
CA GLU A 324 7.83 -22.46 -25.06
C GLU A 324 8.76 -21.66 -24.15
N LYS A 325 8.93 -20.36 -24.42
CA LYS A 325 9.73 -19.47 -23.57
C LYS A 325 9.09 -19.27 -22.19
N ILE A 326 7.77 -19.11 -22.10
CA ILE A 326 7.05 -19.01 -20.81
C ILE A 326 7.25 -20.30 -20.00
N ASP A 327 7.09 -21.47 -20.60
CA ASP A 327 7.31 -22.75 -19.92
C ASP A 327 8.75 -22.89 -19.46
N GLY A 328 9.71 -22.51 -20.30
CA GLY A 328 11.14 -22.47 -19.96
C GLY A 328 11.41 -21.56 -18.76
N PHE A 329 10.80 -20.37 -18.72
CA PHE A 329 10.92 -19.43 -17.60
C PHE A 329 10.35 -20.00 -16.29
N ILE A 330 9.15 -20.61 -16.36
CA ILE A 330 8.53 -21.27 -15.21
C ILE A 330 9.44 -22.37 -14.65
N LYS A 331 9.99 -23.23 -15.53
CA LYS A 331 10.92 -24.31 -15.15
C LYS A 331 12.21 -23.75 -14.57
N HIS A 332 12.75 -22.67 -15.13
CA HIS A 332 13.96 -22.03 -14.62
C HIS A 332 13.75 -21.50 -13.19
N LEU A 333 12.67 -20.72 -12.95
CA LEU A 333 12.34 -20.23 -11.62
C LEU A 333 12.15 -21.36 -10.61
N TRP A 334 11.51 -22.45 -11.03
CA TRP A 334 11.29 -23.59 -10.16
C TRP A 334 12.59 -24.33 -9.82
N SER A 335 13.45 -24.53 -10.80
CA SER A 335 14.79 -25.15 -10.59
C SER A 335 15.64 -24.29 -9.65
N GLU A 336 15.61 -22.95 -9.79
CA GLU A 336 16.30 -22.03 -8.88
C GLU A 336 15.74 -22.15 -7.46
N TYR A 337 14.41 -22.21 -7.33
CA TYR A 337 13.73 -22.36 -6.04
C TYR A 337 14.11 -23.67 -5.34
N GLU A 338 14.12 -24.79 -6.07
CA GLU A 338 14.51 -26.10 -5.52
C GLU A 338 16.01 -26.15 -5.14
N THR A 339 16.87 -25.54 -5.95
CA THR A 339 18.32 -25.56 -5.74
C THR A 339 18.77 -24.63 -4.61
N ASN A 340 18.26 -23.39 -4.60
CA ASN A 340 18.73 -22.33 -3.71
C ASN A 340 17.80 -22.11 -2.50
N GLY A 341 16.65 -22.81 -2.44
CA GLY A 341 15.61 -22.60 -1.42
C GLY A 341 14.89 -21.27 -1.53
N ARG A 342 15.17 -20.49 -2.56
CA ARG A 342 14.55 -19.18 -2.80
C ARG A 342 14.69 -18.71 -4.25
N VAL A 343 13.77 -17.82 -4.65
CA VAL A 343 13.83 -17.01 -5.88
C VAL A 343 13.64 -15.54 -5.50
N LEU A 344 14.35 -14.64 -6.17
CA LEU A 344 14.23 -13.20 -5.96
C LEU A 344 13.34 -12.58 -7.04
N ALA A 345 12.37 -11.76 -6.62
CA ALA A 345 11.60 -10.96 -7.57
C ALA A 345 12.50 -9.86 -8.20
N PRO A 346 12.39 -9.60 -9.51
CA PRO A 346 13.09 -8.52 -10.16
C PRO A 346 12.76 -7.15 -9.53
N ILE A 347 13.67 -6.17 -9.67
CA ILE A 347 13.58 -4.80 -9.14
C ILE A 347 13.67 -4.73 -7.62
N SER A 348 12.74 -5.35 -6.90
CA SER A 348 12.68 -5.24 -5.43
C SER A 348 13.58 -6.23 -4.69
N ASN A 349 14.10 -7.24 -5.38
CA ASN A 349 14.84 -8.37 -4.78
C ASN A 349 14.06 -9.06 -3.65
N LYS A 350 12.71 -9.02 -3.70
CA LYS A 350 11.89 -9.70 -2.70
C LYS A 350 12.09 -11.21 -2.81
N PRO A 351 12.53 -11.89 -1.74
CA PRO A 351 12.71 -13.34 -1.77
C PRO A 351 11.35 -14.04 -1.66
N PHE A 352 11.19 -15.11 -2.42
CA PHE A 352 10.16 -16.13 -2.21
C PHE A 352 10.87 -17.42 -1.80
N THR A 353 10.67 -17.85 -0.55
CA THR A 353 11.45 -18.92 0.09
C THR A 353 10.61 -20.15 0.40
N THR A 354 11.25 -21.22 0.83
CA THR A 354 10.61 -22.47 1.29
C THR A 354 9.72 -22.32 2.55
N LYS A 355 9.73 -21.16 3.20
CA LYS A 355 8.72 -20.81 4.23
C LYS A 355 7.30 -20.73 3.67
N LEU A 356 7.15 -20.44 2.36
CA LEU A 356 5.85 -20.38 1.70
C LEU A 356 5.30 -21.79 1.48
N LYS A 357 4.14 -22.06 2.07
CA LYS A 357 3.48 -23.36 1.98
C LYS A 357 2.79 -23.55 0.62
N ASP A 358 2.64 -24.82 0.23
CA ASP A 358 1.91 -25.24 -0.97
C ASP A 358 2.40 -24.53 -2.25
N MET A 359 3.73 -24.30 -2.35
CA MET A 359 4.34 -23.71 -3.52
C MET A 359 4.44 -24.73 -4.66
N HIS A 360 4.19 -24.25 -5.87
CA HIS A 360 4.36 -25.01 -7.11
C HIS A 360 4.78 -24.04 -8.24
N PRO A 361 5.33 -24.55 -9.37
CA PRO A 361 5.96 -23.71 -10.40
C PRO A 361 5.11 -22.51 -10.85
N GLN A 362 3.84 -22.73 -11.16
CA GLN A 362 2.94 -21.68 -11.64
C GLN A 362 2.65 -20.64 -10.57
N LYS A 363 2.46 -21.05 -9.31
CA LYS A 363 2.23 -20.14 -8.19
C LYS A 363 3.44 -19.26 -7.92
N LEU A 364 4.65 -19.85 -8.01
CA LEU A 364 5.90 -19.12 -7.85
C LEU A 364 6.05 -18.05 -8.93
N MET A 365 5.84 -18.41 -10.21
CA MET A 365 5.88 -17.46 -11.31
C MET A 365 4.87 -16.34 -11.10
N ASN A 366 3.63 -16.62 -10.69
CA ASN A 366 2.62 -15.62 -10.40
C ASN A 366 3.05 -14.65 -9.28
N TYR A 367 3.70 -15.16 -8.23
CA TYR A 367 4.21 -14.31 -7.13
C TYR A 367 5.34 -13.40 -7.61
N VAL A 368 6.27 -13.93 -8.40
CA VAL A 368 7.38 -13.16 -9.01
C VAL A 368 6.80 -12.05 -9.90
N MET A 369 5.83 -12.37 -10.78
CA MET A 369 5.23 -11.40 -11.68
C MET A 369 4.43 -10.31 -10.96
N GLN A 370 3.64 -10.66 -9.94
CA GLN A 370 2.90 -9.68 -9.12
C GLN A 370 3.85 -8.76 -8.35
N SER A 371 4.96 -9.29 -7.84
CA SER A 371 5.97 -8.49 -7.15
C SER A 371 6.71 -7.57 -8.11
N LEU A 372 7.01 -8.04 -9.32
CA LEU A 372 7.60 -7.22 -10.39
C LEU A 372 6.67 -6.07 -10.79
N GLU A 373 5.39 -6.34 -11.06
CA GLU A 373 4.37 -5.33 -11.34
C GLU A 373 4.35 -4.26 -10.24
N THR A 374 4.21 -4.70 -8.99
CA THR A 374 4.13 -3.80 -7.83
C THR A 374 5.39 -2.95 -7.70
N SER A 375 6.57 -3.55 -7.80
CA SER A 375 7.84 -2.83 -7.61
C SER A 375 8.07 -1.80 -8.70
N ARG A 376 7.74 -2.14 -9.96
CA ARG A 376 7.78 -1.20 -11.07
C ARG A 376 6.81 -0.05 -10.87
N ASN A 377 5.56 -0.34 -10.49
CA ASN A 377 4.55 0.68 -10.27
C ASN A 377 4.90 1.62 -9.11
N ILE A 378 5.52 1.13 -8.05
CA ILE A 378 6.03 1.99 -6.97
C ILE A 378 7.02 3.04 -7.52
N ILE A 379 7.92 2.65 -8.41
CA ILE A 379 8.89 3.56 -9.05
C ILE A 379 8.14 4.56 -9.95
N ILE A 380 7.22 4.09 -10.78
CA ILE A 380 6.39 4.94 -11.66
C ILE A 380 5.60 5.96 -10.83
N ILE A 381 4.88 5.50 -9.80
CA ILE A 381 4.07 6.37 -8.93
C ILE A 381 4.95 7.41 -8.23
N LYS A 382 6.15 7.04 -7.78
CA LYS A 382 7.13 7.97 -7.21
C LYS A 382 7.47 9.11 -8.18
N ASP A 383 7.72 8.78 -9.45
CA ASP A 383 8.05 9.77 -10.47
C ASP A 383 6.84 10.61 -10.87
N VAL A 384 5.65 10.01 -10.97
CA VAL A 384 4.37 10.70 -11.17
C VAL A 384 4.12 11.71 -10.03
N LEU A 385 4.22 11.29 -8.78
CA LEU A 385 3.99 12.16 -7.62
C LEU A 385 5.01 13.30 -7.55
N ARG A 386 6.26 13.04 -7.91
CA ARG A 386 7.31 14.07 -8.02
C ARG A 386 6.95 15.11 -9.09
N TYR A 387 6.52 14.66 -10.27
CA TYR A 387 6.10 15.54 -11.35
C TYR A 387 4.86 16.38 -11.00
N LEU A 388 3.89 15.77 -10.30
CA LEU A 388 2.63 16.42 -9.93
C LEU A 388 2.72 17.32 -8.68
N LYS A 389 3.90 17.44 -8.04
CA LYS A 389 4.06 18.15 -6.77
C LYS A 389 3.48 19.57 -6.81
N ASP A 390 3.79 20.31 -7.87
CA ASP A 390 3.39 21.72 -8.06
C ASP A 390 2.23 21.88 -9.05
N LYS A 391 1.53 20.79 -9.40
CA LYS A 391 0.38 20.77 -10.28
C LYS A 391 -0.93 20.70 -9.48
N LYS A 392 -2.03 21.19 -10.10
CA LYS A 392 -3.38 21.01 -9.56
C LYS A 392 -3.85 19.56 -9.71
N THR A 393 -3.55 18.94 -10.83
CA THR A 393 -3.81 17.51 -11.10
C THR A 393 -3.19 16.64 -10.01
N LYS A 394 -3.96 15.68 -9.52
CA LYS A 394 -3.52 14.73 -8.47
C LYS A 394 -3.73 13.30 -8.92
N LEU A 395 -2.78 12.43 -8.57
CA LEU A 395 -3.01 10.99 -8.59
C LEU A 395 -3.91 10.66 -7.40
N VAL A 396 -5.09 10.06 -7.63
CA VAL A 396 -6.11 9.82 -6.59
C VAL A 396 -6.37 8.35 -6.32
N LEU A 397 -6.04 7.47 -7.28
CA LEU A 397 -6.25 6.04 -7.11
C LEU A 397 -5.21 5.25 -7.92
N TYR A 398 -4.77 4.14 -7.36
CA TYR A 398 -3.97 3.11 -8.00
C TYR A 398 -4.67 1.76 -7.88
N THR A 399 -4.91 1.11 -8.99
CA THR A 399 -5.58 -0.20 -9.08
C THR A 399 -4.78 -1.15 -9.95
N TYR A 400 -3.60 -1.56 -9.47
CA TYR A 400 -2.70 -2.53 -10.09
C TYR A 400 -2.14 -2.08 -11.46
N ASP A 401 -2.89 -2.24 -12.52
CA ASP A 401 -2.54 -1.91 -13.90
C ASP A 401 -3.06 -0.54 -14.36
N ALA A 402 -3.76 0.20 -13.49
CA ALA A 402 -4.31 1.50 -13.82
C ALA A 402 -4.00 2.58 -12.77
N LEU A 403 -3.72 3.79 -13.25
CA LEU A 403 -3.57 4.99 -12.45
C LEU A 403 -4.68 5.98 -12.80
N LEU A 404 -5.44 6.42 -11.79
CA LEU A 404 -6.52 7.39 -11.92
C LEU A 404 -6.10 8.75 -11.41
N PHE A 405 -6.27 9.76 -12.23
CA PHE A 405 -5.96 11.15 -11.92
C PHE A 405 -7.23 11.98 -11.80
N ASP A 406 -7.27 12.85 -10.83
CA ASP A 406 -8.18 14.00 -10.77
C ASP A 406 -7.54 15.14 -11.55
N PHE A 407 -7.91 15.26 -12.84
CA PHE A 407 -7.21 16.09 -13.81
C PHE A 407 -7.81 17.48 -13.90
N TYR A 408 -6.94 18.49 -13.87
CA TYR A 408 -7.26 19.90 -14.06
C TYR A 408 -6.77 20.36 -15.43
N LYS A 409 -7.66 20.85 -16.27
CA LYS A 409 -7.35 21.35 -17.63
C LYS A 409 -6.33 22.49 -17.62
N GLU A 410 -6.29 23.26 -16.54
CA GLU A 410 -5.30 24.34 -16.35
C GLU A 410 -3.84 23.83 -16.39
N ASP A 411 -3.60 22.60 -16.02
CA ASP A 411 -2.27 22.00 -16.08
C ASP A 411 -1.83 21.65 -17.53
N GLY A 412 -2.77 21.72 -18.49
CA GLY A 412 -2.53 21.63 -19.92
C GLY A 412 -2.26 20.21 -20.44
N GLU A 413 -2.27 20.07 -21.77
CA GLU A 413 -2.01 18.81 -22.47
C GLU A 413 -0.59 18.28 -22.22
N GLU A 414 0.38 19.17 -21.98
CA GLU A 414 1.76 18.79 -21.68
C GLU A 414 1.85 17.93 -20.42
N THR A 415 0.95 18.17 -19.45
CA THR A 415 0.88 17.33 -18.24
C THR A 415 0.42 15.92 -18.59
N LEU A 416 -0.58 15.77 -19.45
CA LEU A 416 -1.03 14.44 -19.92
C LEU A 416 0.08 13.73 -20.70
N LYS A 417 0.75 14.41 -21.62
CA LYS A 417 1.87 13.82 -22.39
C LYS A 417 2.98 13.36 -21.47
N LYS A 418 3.34 14.17 -20.46
CA LYS A 418 4.40 13.81 -19.50
C LYS A 418 4.00 12.64 -18.61
N LEU A 419 2.75 12.56 -18.16
CA LEU A 419 2.24 11.42 -17.41
C LEU A 419 2.33 10.13 -18.26
N LYS A 420 1.91 10.18 -19.52
CA LYS A 420 2.06 9.04 -20.43
C LYS A 420 3.53 8.64 -20.62
N GLU A 421 4.42 9.60 -20.86
CA GLU A 421 5.86 9.35 -21.01
C GLU A 421 6.43 8.61 -19.79
N ILE A 422 6.07 9.05 -18.56
CA ILE A 422 6.53 8.43 -17.32
C ILE A 422 6.03 6.98 -17.22
N LEU A 423 4.73 6.73 -17.50
CA LEU A 423 4.15 5.40 -17.40
C LEU A 423 4.69 4.47 -18.49
N GLU A 424 4.74 4.93 -19.73
CA GLU A 424 5.03 4.12 -20.90
C GLU A 424 6.51 3.77 -21.06
N SER A 425 7.40 4.44 -20.32
CA SER A 425 8.85 4.18 -20.34
C SER A 425 9.42 4.07 -21.77
N GLY A 426 9.19 5.11 -22.57
CA GLY A 426 9.64 5.15 -23.96
C GLY A 426 8.85 4.26 -24.92
N GLY A 427 7.58 4.00 -24.62
CA GLY A 427 6.67 3.19 -25.47
C GLY A 427 6.67 1.70 -25.16
N LYS A 428 7.52 1.23 -24.23
CA LYS A 428 7.63 -0.20 -23.89
C LYS A 428 6.34 -0.76 -23.28
N TYR A 429 5.59 0.07 -22.57
CA TYR A 429 4.36 -0.29 -21.85
C TYR A 429 3.23 0.67 -22.23
N PRO A 430 2.63 0.55 -23.41
CA PRO A 430 1.57 1.45 -23.87
C PRO A 430 0.42 1.51 -22.90
N THR A 431 -0.18 2.69 -22.75
CA THR A 431 -1.36 2.92 -21.91
C THR A 431 -2.57 3.29 -22.76
N LYS A 432 -3.74 2.85 -22.31
CA LYS A 432 -5.04 3.30 -22.82
C LYS A 432 -5.51 4.46 -21.96
N LEU A 433 -5.85 5.56 -22.62
CA LEU A 433 -6.41 6.74 -21.99
C LEU A 433 -7.93 6.66 -22.01
N LYS A 434 -8.53 6.82 -20.83
CA LYS A 434 -9.98 7.04 -20.67
C LYS A 434 -10.21 8.28 -19.83
N TYR A 435 -11.35 8.91 -20.01
CA TYR A 435 -11.75 10.05 -19.18
C TYR A 435 -13.26 10.07 -18.95
N SER A 436 -13.68 10.50 -17.77
CA SER A 436 -15.10 10.59 -17.39
C SER A 436 -15.33 11.63 -16.30
N LYS A 437 -16.60 12.01 -16.09
CA LYS A 437 -17.04 12.80 -14.95
C LYS A 437 -17.37 11.97 -13.70
N ASP A 438 -17.27 10.66 -13.81
CA ASP A 438 -17.45 9.69 -12.75
C ASP A 438 -16.48 8.50 -12.93
N LEU A 439 -16.58 7.44 -12.12
CA LEU A 439 -15.75 6.25 -12.27
C LEU A 439 -16.23 5.26 -13.34
N SER A 440 -17.19 5.61 -14.19
CA SER A 440 -17.67 4.77 -15.31
C SER A 440 -16.71 4.86 -16.52
N LEU A 441 -15.43 4.57 -16.30
CA LEU A 441 -14.31 4.63 -17.24
C LEU A 441 -14.16 3.34 -18.07
#